data_5ae1da5d843d47eeef71ba43693e7e08
#
_entry.id   5ae1da5d843d47eeef71ba43693e7e08
#
_cell.length_a   1.000
_cell.length_b   1.000
_cell.length_c   1.000
_cell.angle_alpha   90.00
_cell.angle_beta   90.00
_cell.angle_gamma   90.00
#
_symmetry.space_group_name_H-M   'P 1'
#
loop_
_entity.id
_entity.type
_entity.pdbx_description
1 polymer ?
#
loop_
_entity_poly.entity_id
_entity_poly.type
_entity_poly.pdbx_seq_one_letter_code
_entity_poly.pdbx_strand_id
1 'polypeptide(L)'
;EIINIKKENSNLIIKLIKDELVLSDINIIDNRLSKKLKQSPVTIEAMDIIAIKDTPSSSFYEGLGSLTGVDLTSASLGFKIINTRGFNSTSPVRSLQIIDGVDNQSPGLNFSLGNFLGTTELDTKGVEIIVGANSALYGPNAFNGVIKMSTKDPFMFPGTNYQVKIGERALTEHCFRYAANQKLKKNYEIGYKINIQKMQANDWEANNIDASYETESSIMNPGGYDAVNIYGDE
;
A
#
# COMPACT_ATOMS: atom_id res chain seq x y z
N GLU A 1 -5.67 -18.98 -43.75
CA GLU A 1 -6.18 -20.01 -44.68
C GLU A 1 -5.48 -19.85 -46.04
N ILE A 2 -4.88 -20.92 -46.56
CA ILE A 2 -4.22 -20.94 -47.85
C ILE A 2 -5.26 -21.41 -48.86
N ILE A 3 -5.68 -20.51 -49.77
CA ILE A 3 -6.64 -20.84 -50.81
C ILE A 3 -5.86 -21.26 -52.08
N ASN A 4 -5.94 -22.52 -52.45
CA ASN A 4 -5.39 -23.04 -53.72
C ASN A 4 -6.30 -22.68 -54.86
N ILE A 5 -5.88 -21.75 -55.71
CA ILE A 5 -6.61 -21.31 -56.90
C ILE A 5 -6.31 -22.28 -58.05
N LYS A 6 -7.30 -23.10 -58.44
CA LYS A 6 -7.25 -23.88 -59.68
C LYS A 6 -7.71 -23.01 -60.85
N LYS A 7 -7.06 -23.17 -62.00
CA LYS A 7 -7.11 -22.32 -63.21
C LYS A 7 -8.49 -22.18 -63.87
N GLU A 8 -9.57 -22.70 -63.30
CA GLU A 8 -10.90 -22.71 -63.92
C GLU A 8 -11.94 -21.82 -63.24
N ASN A 9 -11.60 -21.07 -62.18
CA ASN A 9 -12.56 -20.19 -61.54
C ASN A 9 -12.37 -18.75 -62.00
N SER A 10 -13.12 -18.32 -62.98
CA SER A 10 -13.07 -16.96 -63.56
C SER A 10 -13.76 -15.89 -62.71
N ASN A 11 -14.39 -16.21 -61.58
CA ASN A 11 -15.02 -15.24 -60.69
C ASN A 11 -14.80 -15.61 -59.23
N LEU A 12 -13.63 -15.31 -58.66
CA LEU A 12 -13.36 -15.47 -57.24
C LEU A 12 -13.72 -14.16 -56.52
N ILE A 13 -14.83 -14.14 -55.80
CA ILE A 13 -15.21 -13.02 -54.94
C ILE A 13 -14.66 -13.32 -53.56
N ILE A 14 -13.56 -12.68 -53.18
CA ILE A 14 -12.99 -12.75 -51.84
C ILE A 14 -13.66 -11.66 -51.01
N LYS A 15 -14.54 -12.03 -50.05
CA LYS A 15 -15.02 -11.13 -49.03
C LYS A 15 -14.01 -11.12 -47.89
N LEU A 16 -13.26 -10.04 -47.78
CA LEU A 16 -12.44 -9.78 -46.60
C LEU A 16 -13.38 -9.30 -45.51
N ILE A 17 -13.48 -10.08 -44.42
CA ILE A 17 -14.04 -9.62 -43.19
C ILE A 17 -12.94 -8.85 -42.47
N LYS A 18 -13.16 -7.58 -42.18
CA LYS A 18 -12.25 -6.78 -41.38
C LYS A 18 -12.19 -7.45 -39.99
N ASP A 19 -11.13 -8.19 -39.76
CA ASP A 19 -10.80 -8.68 -38.44
C ASP A 19 -10.28 -7.45 -37.67
N GLU A 20 -11.18 -6.80 -36.92
CA GLU A 20 -10.78 -5.82 -35.96
C GLU A 20 -10.11 -6.62 -34.83
N LEU A 21 -8.80 -6.79 -34.93
CA LEU A 21 -7.98 -7.00 -33.77
C LEU A 21 -8.25 -5.78 -32.84
N VAL A 22 -9.25 -5.92 -31.99
CA VAL A 22 -9.35 -5.10 -30.81
C VAL A 22 -8.11 -5.45 -30.01
N LEU A 23 -7.03 -4.74 -30.28
CA LEU A 23 -5.94 -4.64 -29.32
C LEU A 23 -6.65 -4.17 -28.06
N SER A 24 -6.81 -5.06 -27.10
CA SER A 24 -7.19 -4.68 -25.74
C SER A 24 -6.32 -3.50 -25.42
N ASP A 25 -6.94 -2.37 -25.09
CA ASP A 25 -6.24 -1.15 -24.74
C ASP A 25 -5.02 -1.55 -23.92
N ILE A 26 -3.85 -1.39 -24.54
CA ILE A 26 -2.61 -1.41 -23.77
C ILE A 26 -2.76 -0.16 -22.94
N ASN A 27 -3.31 -0.31 -21.74
CA ASN A 27 -3.18 0.67 -20.71
C ASN A 27 -1.67 0.74 -20.43
N ILE A 28 -0.99 1.57 -21.21
CA ILE A 28 0.29 2.11 -20.80
C ILE A 28 -0.05 2.84 -19.53
N ILE A 29 0.13 2.17 -18.40
CA ILE A 29 0.14 2.80 -17.09
C ILE A 29 1.40 3.66 -17.16
N ASP A 30 1.23 4.85 -17.73
CA ASP A 30 2.25 5.89 -17.67
C ASP A 30 2.37 6.16 -16.15
N ASN A 31 3.53 5.87 -15.60
CA ASN A 31 3.94 6.17 -14.23
C ASN A 31 3.89 7.68 -13.91
N ARG A 32 3.34 8.45 -14.81
CA ARG A 32 3.05 9.85 -14.66
C ARG A 32 1.63 9.99 -14.14
N LEU A 33 1.51 10.72 -13.07
CA LEU A 33 0.24 11.20 -12.53
C LEU A 33 -0.77 11.43 -13.65
N SER A 34 -1.95 10.83 -13.55
CA SER A 34 -3.00 10.99 -14.56
C SER A 34 -3.21 12.47 -14.86
N LYS A 35 -3.64 12.81 -16.09
CA LYS A 35 -3.90 14.22 -16.46
C LYS A 35 -4.81 14.94 -15.46
N LYS A 36 -5.77 14.22 -14.86
CA LYS A 36 -6.65 14.77 -13.81
C LYS A 36 -5.89 15.16 -12.53
N LEU A 37 -4.91 14.35 -12.13
CA LEU A 37 -4.09 14.65 -10.96
C LEU A 37 -3.19 15.87 -11.20
N LYS A 38 -2.64 16.01 -12.41
CA LYS A 38 -1.83 17.20 -12.79
C LYS A 38 -2.64 18.49 -12.85
N GLN A 39 -3.94 18.41 -13.08
CA GLN A 39 -4.85 19.58 -13.11
C GLN A 39 -5.45 19.88 -11.72
N SER A 40 -5.18 19.06 -10.72
CA SER A 40 -5.62 19.28 -9.36
C SER A 40 -4.93 20.51 -8.76
N PRO A 41 -5.65 21.36 -8.04
CA PRO A 41 -5.05 22.50 -7.32
C PRO A 41 -4.23 22.08 -6.10
N VAL A 42 -4.25 20.79 -5.75
CA VAL A 42 -3.49 20.21 -4.63
C VAL A 42 -2.29 19.42 -5.14
N THR A 43 -1.20 19.44 -4.41
CA THR A 43 -0.03 18.62 -4.70
C THR A 43 -0.32 17.17 -4.37
N ILE A 44 -0.13 16.28 -5.35
CA ILE A 44 -0.34 14.85 -5.19
C ILE A 44 0.94 14.14 -5.61
N GLU A 45 1.47 13.34 -4.71
CA GLU A 45 2.57 12.41 -4.96
C GLU A 45 2.00 11.00 -5.07
N ALA A 46 2.57 10.14 -5.92
CA ALA A 46 2.04 8.81 -6.13
C ALA A 46 3.16 7.78 -6.28
N MET A 47 2.89 6.60 -5.74
CA MET A 47 3.71 5.41 -5.86
C MET A 47 2.87 4.31 -6.50
N ASP A 48 3.30 3.82 -7.65
CA ASP A 48 2.61 2.75 -8.37
C ASP A 48 3.11 1.36 -7.95
N ILE A 49 2.53 0.31 -8.55
CA ILE A 49 2.85 -1.09 -8.24
C ILE A 49 4.34 -1.42 -8.49
N ILE A 50 4.98 -0.77 -9.44
CA ILE A 50 6.40 -1.00 -9.75
C ILE A 50 7.25 -0.32 -8.68
N ALA A 51 6.98 0.95 -8.39
CA ALA A 51 7.67 1.70 -7.36
C ALA A 51 7.53 1.03 -5.97
N ILE A 52 6.34 0.49 -5.65
CA ILE A 52 6.11 -0.27 -4.42
C ILE A 52 7.02 -1.49 -4.32
N LYS A 53 7.19 -2.23 -5.44
CA LYS A 53 8.04 -3.43 -5.46
C LYS A 53 9.53 -3.13 -5.44
N ASP A 54 9.93 -2.05 -6.08
CA ASP A 54 11.33 -1.68 -6.24
C ASP A 54 11.85 -0.81 -5.08
N THR A 55 10.98 -0.45 -4.15
CA THR A 55 11.36 0.37 -2.99
C THR A 55 12.28 -0.42 -2.05
N PRO A 56 13.51 0.06 -1.80
CA PRO A 56 14.49 -0.61 -0.95
C PRO A 56 14.22 -0.36 0.55
N SER A 57 13.01 -0.63 1.00
CA SER A 57 12.59 -0.42 2.39
C SER A 57 11.95 -1.68 2.96
N SER A 58 11.85 -1.76 4.28
CA SER A 58 11.25 -2.91 4.97
C SER A 58 9.79 -3.12 4.59
N SER A 59 9.08 -2.04 4.26
CA SER A 59 7.70 -2.07 3.78
C SER A 59 7.45 -0.96 2.76
N PHE A 60 6.46 -1.15 1.88
CA PHE A 60 6.08 -0.10 0.93
C PHE A 60 5.64 1.20 1.63
N TYR A 61 5.07 1.08 2.83
CA TYR A 61 4.62 2.23 3.60
C TYR A 61 5.79 3.11 4.06
N GLU A 62 6.89 2.48 4.43
CA GLU A 62 8.15 3.19 4.74
C GLU A 62 8.72 3.87 3.49
N GLY A 63 8.57 3.24 2.33
CA GLY A 63 8.96 3.80 1.04
C GLY A 63 8.26 5.11 0.69
N LEU A 64 7.10 5.39 1.28
CA LEU A 64 6.38 6.66 1.07
C LEU A 64 7.20 7.87 1.56
N GLY A 65 8.12 7.68 2.52
CA GLY A 65 9.04 8.73 2.96
C GLY A 65 10.03 9.19 1.88
N SER A 66 10.18 8.45 0.77
CA SER A 66 11.00 8.88 -0.37
C SER A 66 10.28 9.87 -1.30
N LEU A 67 8.98 10.06 -1.14
CA LEU A 67 8.20 10.99 -1.95
C LEU A 67 8.48 12.44 -1.55
N THR A 68 8.37 13.35 -2.52
CA THR A 68 8.69 14.76 -2.31
C THR A 68 7.76 15.43 -1.30
N GLY A 69 8.35 16.05 -0.27
CA GLY A 69 7.60 16.75 0.78
C GLY A 69 6.83 15.84 1.73
N VAL A 70 7.22 14.57 1.79
CA VAL A 70 6.71 13.56 2.71
C VAL A 70 7.80 13.23 3.72
N ASP A 71 7.48 13.33 4.99
CA ASP A 71 8.34 12.97 6.11
C ASP A 71 7.72 11.77 6.83
N LEU A 72 8.56 10.86 7.29
CA LEU A 72 8.13 9.65 8.00
C LEU A 72 8.65 9.67 9.43
N THR A 73 7.75 9.51 10.39
CA THR A 73 8.09 9.28 11.79
C THR A 73 7.76 7.83 12.15
N SER A 74 8.74 7.08 12.62
CA SER A 74 8.54 5.70 13.06
C SER A 74 8.32 5.66 14.55
N ALA A 75 7.14 5.26 15.00
CA ALA A 75 6.83 5.02 16.39
C ALA A 75 7.09 3.56 16.81
N SER A 76 6.94 2.62 15.86
CA SER A 76 7.31 1.21 16.06
C SER A 76 7.58 0.56 14.70
N LEU A 77 7.92 -0.74 14.72
CA LEU A 77 8.22 -1.51 13.51
C LEU A 77 7.12 -1.43 12.43
N GLY A 78 5.86 -1.50 12.80
CA GLY A 78 4.72 -1.42 11.89
C GLY A 78 3.93 -0.13 11.99
N PHE A 79 4.21 0.72 12.97
CA PHE A 79 3.47 1.95 13.20
C PHE A 79 4.28 3.15 12.71
N LYS A 80 3.99 3.55 11.48
CA LYS A 80 4.65 4.66 10.80
C LYS A 80 3.67 5.80 10.59
N ILE A 81 4.08 7.01 10.89
CA ILE A 81 3.27 8.21 10.76
C ILE A 81 3.79 8.99 9.56
N ILE A 82 2.90 9.25 8.61
CA ILE A 82 3.18 10.06 7.43
C ILE A 82 2.89 11.52 7.76
N ASN A 83 3.87 12.35 7.61
CA ASN A 83 3.79 13.80 7.73
C ASN A 83 4.04 14.45 6.38
N THR A 84 3.50 15.64 6.15
CA THR A 84 3.72 16.38 4.91
C THR A 84 4.09 17.83 5.17
N ARG A 85 4.86 18.43 4.25
CA ARG A 85 5.25 19.86 4.28
C ARG A 85 6.00 20.28 5.54
N GLY A 86 6.76 19.36 6.16
CA GLY A 86 7.55 19.68 7.35
C GLY A 86 6.73 19.84 8.64
N PHE A 87 5.43 19.50 8.62
CA PHE A 87 4.61 19.46 9.84
C PHE A 87 4.86 18.13 10.58
N ASN A 88 6.06 18.00 11.14
CA ASN A 88 6.43 16.82 11.88
C ASN A 88 5.57 16.67 13.14
N SER A 89 4.81 15.60 13.19
CA SER A 89 3.95 15.25 14.31
C SER A 89 4.16 13.77 14.63
N THR A 90 4.28 13.47 15.91
CA THR A 90 4.26 12.10 16.42
C THR A 90 2.83 11.58 16.57
N SER A 91 1.83 12.43 16.34
CA SER A 91 0.42 12.07 16.45
C SER A 91 -0.17 11.67 15.09
N PRO A 92 -0.67 10.43 14.93
CA PRO A 92 -1.24 9.93 13.68
C PRO A 92 -2.63 10.49 13.34
N VAL A 93 -3.26 11.23 14.26
CA VAL A 93 -4.63 11.76 14.11
C VAL A 93 -4.78 12.85 13.05
N ARG A 94 -3.67 13.32 12.47
CA ARG A 94 -3.68 14.44 11.53
C ARG A 94 -3.61 14.02 10.06
N SER A 95 -3.40 12.74 9.79
CA SER A 95 -3.32 12.18 8.44
C SER A 95 -4.43 11.16 8.25
N LEU A 96 -5.25 11.38 7.21
CA LEU A 96 -6.37 10.49 6.89
C LEU A 96 -5.89 9.39 5.94
N GLN A 97 -6.21 8.14 6.24
CA GLN A 97 -5.92 7.01 5.37
C GLN A 97 -7.22 6.45 4.79
N ILE A 98 -7.28 6.36 3.47
CA ILE A 98 -8.43 5.85 2.73
C ILE A 98 -7.98 4.66 1.89
N ILE A 99 -8.68 3.54 1.99
CA ILE A 99 -8.45 2.33 1.19
C ILE A 99 -9.69 2.03 0.37
N ASP A 100 -9.57 2.03 -0.95
CA ASP A 100 -10.67 1.84 -1.90
C ASP A 100 -11.91 2.71 -1.60
N GLY A 101 -11.68 3.93 -1.13
CA GLY A 101 -12.73 4.89 -0.78
C GLY A 101 -13.29 4.77 0.63
N VAL A 102 -12.83 3.82 1.42
CA VAL A 102 -13.23 3.61 2.82
C VAL A 102 -12.17 4.19 3.76
N ASP A 103 -12.63 4.94 4.76
CA ASP A 103 -11.78 5.46 5.82
C ASP A 103 -11.23 4.30 6.68
N ASN A 104 -9.91 4.20 6.78
CA ASN A 104 -9.20 3.13 7.49
C ASN A 104 -8.83 3.53 8.92
N GLN A 105 -9.66 4.31 9.58
CA GLN A 105 -9.43 4.65 10.98
C GLN A 105 -9.80 3.50 11.90
N SER A 106 -8.98 3.32 12.94
CA SER A 106 -9.28 2.36 13.99
C SER A 106 -10.48 2.85 14.82
N PRO A 107 -11.54 2.04 14.96
CA PRO A 107 -12.68 2.39 15.81
C PRO A 107 -12.25 2.69 17.26
N GLY A 108 -12.68 3.82 17.79
CA GLY A 108 -12.35 4.25 19.15
C GLY A 108 -11.03 5.01 19.31
N LEU A 109 -10.05 4.79 18.45
CA LEU A 109 -8.80 5.53 18.47
C LEU A 109 -8.83 6.77 17.56
N ASN A 110 -9.71 6.77 16.58
CA ASN A 110 -9.92 7.86 15.62
C ASN A 110 -8.67 8.25 14.81
N PHE A 111 -7.81 7.28 14.51
CA PHE A 111 -6.67 7.43 13.62
C PHE A 111 -6.35 6.11 12.90
N SER A 112 -5.61 6.21 11.81
CA SER A 112 -5.13 5.05 11.04
C SER A 112 -3.88 4.45 11.69
N LEU A 113 -3.79 3.13 11.66
CA LEU A 113 -2.66 2.38 12.21
C LEU A 113 -1.56 2.10 11.18
N GLY A 114 -1.33 3.03 10.27
CA GLY A 114 -0.30 2.88 9.25
C GLY A 114 -0.56 1.68 8.33
N ASN A 115 0.37 0.75 8.28
CA ASN A 115 0.25 -0.49 7.50
C ASN A 115 -0.16 -1.73 8.34
N PHE A 116 -0.51 -1.56 9.61
CA PHE A 116 -1.00 -2.67 10.44
C PHE A 116 -2.37 -3.17 10.02
N LEU A 117 -3.25 -2.27 9.58
CA LEU A 117 -4.60 -2.59 9.17
C LEU A 117 -4.85 -2.13 7.74
N GLY A 118 -5.68 -2.87 7.05
CA GLY A 118 -6.18 -2.53 5.72
C GLY A 118 -5.61 -3.41 4.62
N THR A 119 -4.71 -2.92 3.79
CA THR A 119 -4.17 -3.66 2.65
C THR A 119 -2.72 -4.06 2.86
N THR A 120 -2.37 -5.24 2.34
CA THR A 120 -0.99 -5.71 2.31
C THR A 120 -0.29 -5.24 1.03
N GLU A 121 1.04 -5.29 1.03
CA GLU A 121 1.84 -5.00 -0.15
C GLU A 121 1.45 -5.86 -1.36
N LEU A 122 1.11 -7.13 -1.15
CA LEU A 122 0.67 -8.03 -2.22
C LEU A 122 -0.61 -7.58 -2.90
N ASP A 123 -1.53 -6.95 -2.17
CA ASP A 123 -2.82 -6.49 -2.69
C ASP A 123 -2.83 -5.00 -3.06
N THR A 124 -1.82 -4.24 -2.69
CA THR A 124 -1.71 -2.82 -3.03
C THR A 124 -1.38 -2.65 -4.53
N LYS A 125 -2.18 -1.86 -5.21
CA LYS A 125 -1.98 -1.46 -6.61
C LYS A 125 -1.21 -0.14 -6.71
N GLY A 126 -1.48 0.79 -5.80
CA GLY A 126 -0.82 2.07 -5.77
C GLY A 126 -1.25 2.89 -4.56
N VAL A 127 -0.42 3.87 -4.22
CA VAL A 127 -0.65 4.81 -3.13
C VAL A 127 -0.52 6.22 -3.67
N GLU A 128 -1.46 7.07 -3.33
CA GLU A 128 -1.46 8.51 -3.62
C GLU A 128 -1.42 9.27 -2.30
N ILE A 129 -0.51 10.20 -2.16
CA ILE A 129 -0.45 11.12 -1.02
C ILE A 129 -0.87 12.50 -1.49
N ILE A 130 -1.97 13.00 -0.95
CA ILE A 130 -2.43 14.36 -1.14
C ILE A 130 -1.82 15.22 -0.05
N VAL A 131 -0.85 16.02 -0.44
CA VAL A 131 0.02 16.75 0.49
C VAL A 131 -0.68 17.98 1.06
N GLY A 132 -0.61 18.18 2.37
CA GLY A 132 -1.10 19.35 3.09
C GLY A 132 -2.55 19.26 3.56
N ALA A 133 -3.12 20.38 3.99
CA ALA A 133 -4.46 20.44 4.57
C ALA A 133 -5.55 20.22 3.51
N ASN A 134 -6.31 19.16 3.64
CA ASN A 134 -7.35 18.75 2.71
C ASN A 134 -8.71 18.47 3.39
N SER A 135 -8.91 18.97 4.61
CA SER A 135 -10.11 18.72 5.39
C SER A 135 -11.40 19.22 4.74
N ALA A 136 -11.31 20.25 3.88
CA ALA A 136 -12.47 20.73 3.12
C ALA A 136 -13.04 19.71 2.12
N LEU A 137 -12.19 18.81 1.61
CA LEU A 137 -12.58 17.80 0.62
C LEU A 137 -12.78 16.41 1.23
N TYR A 138 -12.02 16.07 2.26
CA TYR A 138 -11.96 14.72 2.83
C TYR A 138 -12.48 14.64 4.27
N GLY A 139 -12.84 15.76 4.88
CA GLY A 139 -13.36 15.80 6.23
C GLY A 139 -12.30 15.87 7.32
N PRO A 140 -12.69 15.54 8.57
CA PRO A 140 -11.79 15.60 9.71
C PRO A 140 -10.59 14.67 9.53
N ASN A 141 -9.50 14.95 10.24
CA ASN A 141 -8.22 14.23 10.20
C ASN A 141 -7.41 14.38 8.90
N ALA A 142 -7.94 14.97 7.83
CA ALA A 142 -7.20 15.31 6.63
C ALA A 142 -6.44 16.67 6.76
N PHE A 143 -5.81 16.89 7.92
CA PHE A 143 -5.13 18.15 8.23
C PHE A 143 -3.70 18.18 7.73
N ASN A 144 -2.97 17.07 7.87
CA ASN A 144 -1.56 16.96 7.46
C ASN A 144 -1.38 16.19 6.16
N GLY A 145 -2.45 15.71 5.58
CA GLY A 145 -2.46 14.97 4.30
C GLY A 145 -3.52 13.89 4.25
N VAL A 146 -3.68 13.33 3.05
CA VAL A 146 -4.54 12.18 2.81
C VAL A 146 -3.74 11.10 2.09
N ILE A 147 -3.70 9.91 2.65
CA ILE A 147 -3.07 8.73 2.07
C ILE A 147 -4.17 7.89 1.44
N LYS A 148 -4.20 7.83 0.11
CA LYS A 148 -5.17 7.02 -0.63
C LYS A 148 -4.49 5.78 -1.16
N MET A 149 -4.95 4.63 -0.74
CA MET A 149 -4.51 3.34 -1.23
C MET A 149 -5.57 2.74 -2.14
N SER A 150 -5.11 2.17 -3.23
CA SER A 150 -5.94 1.39 -4.15
C SER A 150 -5.49 -0.06 -4.13
N THR A 151 -6.43 -0.98 -4.04
CA THR A 151 -6.12 -2.41 -4.04
C THR A 151 -6.26 -3.02 -5.43
N LYS A 152 -5.66 -4.19 -5.63
CA LYS A 152 -5.71 -4.94 -6.89
C LYS A 152 -7.10 -5.51 -7.12
N ASP A 153 -7.68 -5.16 -8.26
CA ASP A 153 -8.97 -5.68 -8.71
C ASP A 153 -8.86 -7.18 -9.06
N PRO A 154 -9.73 -8.06 -8.55
CA PRO A 154 -9.70 -9.49 -8.85
C PRO A 154 -9.94 -9.82 -10.32
N PHE A 155 -10.60 -8.96 -11.09
CA PHE A 155 -10.80 -9.15 -12.52
C PHE A 155 -9.52 -8.89 -13.33
N MET A 156 -8.74 -7.90 -12.93
CA MET A 156 -7.49 -7.52 -13.63
C MET A 156 -6.27 -8.27 -13.11
N PHE A 157 -6.30 -8.68 -11.84
CA PHE A 157 -5.18 -9.34 -11.16
C PHE A 157 -5.62 -10.66 -10.51
N PRO A 158 -6.14 -11.64 -11.28
CA PRO A 158 -6.44 -12.96 -10.75
C PRO A 158 -5.15 -13.73 -10.45
N GLY A 159 -5.24 -14.72 -9.57
CA GLY A 159 -4.14 -15.62 -9.25
C GLY A 159 -3.82 -15.68 -7.77
N THR A 160 -2.79 -16.48 -7.47
CA THR A 160 -2.29 -16.72 -6.12
C THR A 160 -0.91 -16.12 -5.98
N ASN A 161 -0.70 -15.34 -4.92
CA ASN A 161 0.58 -14.77 -4.58
C ASN A 161 0.90 -15.09 -3.12
N TYR A 162 2.14 -15.42 -2.85
CA TYR A 162 2.66 -15.64 -1.52
C TYR A 162 4.01 -14.95 -1.36
N GLN A 163 4.19 -14.27 -0.24
CA GLN A 163 5.41 -13.55 0.08
C GLN A 163 5.81 -13.88 1.51
N VAL A 164 7.11 -14.05 1.72
CA VAL A 164 7.72 -14.18 3.05
C VAL A 164 8.79 -13.12 3.16
N LYS A 165 8.78 -12.38 4.27
CA LYS A 165 9.88 -11.50 4.66
C LYS A 165 10.49 -12.03 5.96
N ILE A 166 11.81 -12.04 6.02
CA ILE A 166 12.59 -12.43 7.19
C ILE A 166 13.58 -11.30 7.45
N GLY A 167 13.69 -10.89 8.70
CA GLY A 167 14.56 -9.79 9.07
C GLY A 167 15.17 -9.95 10.45
N GLU A 168 15.80 -8.89 10.90
CA GLU A 168 16.37 -8.79 12.25
C GLU A 168 15.31 -8.94 13.33
N ARG A 169 15.71 -9.23 14.55
CA ARG A 169 14.85 -9.40 15.74
C ARG A 169 13.75 -10.45 15.51
N ALA A 170 14.09 -11.55 14.85
CA ALA A 170 13.19 -12.64 14.52
C ALA A 170 11.94 -12.17 13.73
N LEU A 171 12.06 -11.07 12.97
CA LEU A 171 10.99 -10.63 12.09
C LEU A 171 10.67 -11.73 11.08
N THR A 172 9.44 -12.14 11.09
CA THR A 172 8.83 -13.02 10.08
C THR A 172 7.49 -12.44 9.66
N GLU A 173 7.33 -12.22 8.37
CA GLU A 173 6.07 -11.75 7.79
C GLU A 173 5.65 -12.70 6.68
N HIS A 174 4.44 -13.18 6.76
CA HIS A 174 3.81 -14.05 5.77
C HIS A 174 2.61 -13.34 5.18
N CYS A 175 2.63 -13.11 3.89
CA CYS A 175 1.51 -12.54 3.15
C CYS A 175 1.02 -13.54 2.11
N PHE A 176 -0.29 -13.74 2.08
CA PHE A 176 -0.97 -14.59 1.10
C PHE A 176 -2.11 -13.80 0.45
N ARG A 177 -2.16 -13.83 -0.87
CA ARG A 177 -3.24 -13.26 -1.66
C ARG A 177 -3.77 -14.27 -2.65
N TYR A 178 -5.06 -14.47 -2.67
CA TYR A 178 -5.77 -15.23 -3.69
C TYR A 178 -6.87 -14.38 -4.29
N ALA A 179 -6.94 -14.35 -5.62
CA ALA A 179 -8.01 -13.65 -6.33
C ALA A 179 -8.45 -14.47 -7.53
N ALA A 180 -9.75 -14.52 -7.75
CA ALA A 180 -10.32 -15.19 -8.91
C ALA A 180 -11.58 -14.45 -9.38
N ASN A 181 -11.93 -14.69 -10.63
CA ASN A 181 -13.18 -14.22 -11.21
C ASN A 181 -13.88 -15.37 -11.93
N GLN A 182 -15.20 -15.30 -12.00
CA GLN A 182 -16.02 -16.30 -12.67
C GLN A 182 -17.22 -15.66 -13.35
N LYS A 183 -17.46 -16.04 -14.58
CA LYS A 183 -18.70 -15.69 -15.30
C LYS A 183 -19.82 -16.64 -14.87
N LEU A 184 -20.87 -16.09 -14.27
CA LEU A 184 -22.01 -16.91 -13.82
C LEU A 184 -23.04 -17.12 -14.91
N LYS A 185 -23.35 -16.07 -15.70
CA LYS A 185 -24.31 -16.09 -16.83
C LYS A 185 -23.90 -14.99 -17.80
N LYS A 186 -24.59 -14.91 -18.97
CA LYS A 186 -24.29 -13.96 -20.06
C LYS A 186 -23.97 -12.52 -19.64
N ASN A 187 -24.46 -12.04 -18.48
CA ASN A 187 -24.31 -10.64 -18.05
C ASN A 187 -23.80 -10.46 -16.62
N TYR A 188 -23.39 -11.53 -15.95
CA TYR A 188 -22.91 -11.44 -14.55
C TYR A 188 -21.55 -12.06 -14.41
N GLU A 189 -20.64 -11.30 -13.86
CA GLU A 189 -19.31 -11.75 -13.46
C GLU A 189 -19.15 -11.49 -11.96
N ILE A 190 -18.58 -12.46 -11.26
CA ILE A 190 -18.22 -12.32 -9.85
C ILE A 190 -16.70 -12.39 -9.75
N GLY A 191 -16.12 -11.36 -9.12
CA GLY A 191 -14.73 -11.35 -8.69
C GLY A 191 -14.68 -11.43 -7.17
N TYR A 192 -13.73 -12.21 -6.67
CA TYR A 192 -13.48 -12.29 -5.23
C TYR A 192 -11.99 -12.38 -4.96
N LYS A 193 -11.59 -11.86 -3.81
CA LYS A 193 -10.21 -11.94 -3.34
C LYS A 193 -10.16 -12.16 -1.84
N ILE A 194 -9.11 -12.85 -1.41
CA ILE A 194 -8.77 -13.08 0.00
C ILE A 194 -7.32 -12.64 0.17
N ASN A 195 -7.08 -11.87 1.23
CA ASN A 195 -5.77 -11.39 1.58
C ASN A 195 -5.52 -11.62 3.07
N ILE A 196 -4.44 -12.32 3.41
CA ILE A 196 -4.10 -12.69 4.77
C ILE A 196 -2.65 -12.29 5.02
N GLN A 197 -2.43 -11.62 6.16
CA GLN A 197 -1.09 -11.26 6.62
C GLN A 197 -0.91 -11.70 8.06
N LYS A 198 0.27 -12.24 8.36
CA LYS A 198 0.75 -12.50 9.71
C LYS A 198 2.16 -11.98 9.84
N MET A 199 2.39 -11.10 10.80
CA MET A 199 3.70 -10.58 11.13
C MET A 199 4.02 -10.91 12.60
N GLN A 200 5.27 -11.26 12.86
CA GLN A 200 5.81 -11.46 14.18
C GLN A 200 7.25 -10.95 14.21
N ALA A 201 7.59 -10.20 15.25
CA ALA A 201 8.95 -9.73 15.49
C ALA A 201 9.14 -9.51 16.99
N ASN A 202 10.38 -9.53 17.45
CA ASN A 202 10.74 -9.04 18.76
C ASN A 202 10.92 -7.52 18.71
N ASP A 203 10.61 -6.88 19.82
CA ASP A 203 10.77 -5.44 19.93
C ASP A 203 12.25 -5.05 20.04
N TRP A 204 12.51 -3.77 19.89
CA TRP A 204 13.83 -3.21 20.08
C TRP A 204 14.12 -3.07 21.58
N GLU A 205 15.32 -3.40 21.97
CA GLU A 205 15.80 -3.27 23.34
C GLU A 205 17.03 -2.36 23.36
N ALA A 206 16.98 -1.27 24.11
CA ALA A 206 18.08 -0.34 24.28
C ALA A 206 19.22 -0.98 25.09
N ASN A 207 18.87 -1.79 26.07
CA ASN A 207 19.80 -2.36 27.05
C ASN A 207 20.75 -1.31 27.64
N ASN A 208 20.23 -0.10 27.88
CA ASN A 208 20.99 0.99 28.45
C ASN A 208 20.98 0.84 29.98
N ILE A 209 22.12 0.48 30.54
CA ILE A 209 22.31 0.30 31.98
C ILE A 209 23.05 1.50 32.61
N ASP A 210 22.84 2.71 32.08
CA ASP A 210 23.40 3.92 32.67
C ASP A 210 22.74 4.19 34.04
N ALA A 211 23.56 4.38 35.06
CA ALA A 211 23.11 4.62 36.45
C ALA A 211 22.22 5.87 36.60
N SER A 212 22.25 6.78 35.63
CA SER A 212 21.36 7.95 35.63
C SER A 212 19.87 7.63 35.50
N TYR A 213 19.54 6.43 35.03
CA TYR A 213 18.15 5.95 34.82
C TYR A 213 17.75 4.86 35.81
N GLU A 214 18.56 4.60 36.82
CA GLU A 214 18.20 3.60 37.84
C GLU A 214 17.00 4.06 38.68
N THR A 215 16.04 3.17 38.82
CA THR A 215 14.92 3.29 39.75
C THR A 215 15.19 2.46 40.99
N GLU A 216 14.28 2.47 41.96
CA GLU A 216 14.41 1.64 43.17
C GLU A 216 14.39 0.14 42.79
N SER A 217 15.39 -0.59 43.28
CA SER A 217 15.48 -2.05 43.08
C SER A 217 14.36 -2.74 43.86
N SER A 218 13.70 -3.71 43.24
CA SER A 218 12.64 -4.53 43.85
C SER A 218 12.79 -6.01 43.50
N ILE A 219 11.98 -6.86 44.11
CA ILE A 219 11.96 -8.31 43.78
C ILE A 219 11.58 -8.54 42.32
N MET A 220 10.70 -7.69 41.77
CA MET A 220 10.24 -7.79 40.37
C MET A 220 11.18 -7.09 39.39
N ASN A 221 12.05 -6.21 39.87
CA ASN A 221 13.04 -5.47 39.08
C ASN A 221 14.36 -5.37 39.87
N PRO A 222 15.12 -6.47 39.99
CA PRO A 222 16.31 -6.54 40.86
C PRO A 222 17.44 -5.62 40.41
N GLY A 223 17.44 -5.17 39.16
CA GLY A 223 18.42 -4.21 38.63
C GLY A 223 18.03 -2.75 38.82
N GLY A 224 16.78 -2.48 39.23
CA GLY A 224 16.26 -1.12 39.33
C GLY A 224 16.04 -0.45 37.96
N TYR A 225 16.00 -1.24 36.88
CA TYR A 225 15.84 -0.71 35.53
C TYR A 225 14.34 -0.62 35.19
N ASP A 226 13.95 0.46 34.55
CA ASP A 226 12.59 0.69 34.09
C ASP A 226 12.49 0.48 32.53
N ALA A 227 11.35 0.85 31.98
CA ALA A 227 11.11 0.70 30.56
C ALA A 227 12.11 1.50 29.69
N VAL A 228 12.57 2.66 30.19
CA VAL A 228 13.56 3.49 29.46
C VAL A 228 14.90 2.76 29.30
N ASN A 229 15.33 2.01 30.32
CA ASN A 229 16.58 1.23 30.22
C ASN A 229 16.48 0.10 29.21
N ILE A 230 15.30 -0.52 29.07
CA ILE A 230 15.08 -1.67 28.18
C ILE A 230 14.69 -1.22 26.78
N TYR A 231 13.71 -0.37 26.65
CA TYR A 231 13.12 0.01 25.35
C TYR A 231 13.63 1.34 24.79
N GLY A 232 14.29 2.12 25.63
CA GLY A 232 14.78 3.45 25.26
C GLY A 232 13.71 4.53 25.43
N ASP A 233 14.14 5.75 25.14
CA ASP A 233 13.32 6.95 25.18
C ASP A 233 12.77 7.18 23.74
N GLU A 234 11.46 7.30 23.60
CA GLU A 234 10.80 7.55 22.31
C GLU A 234 10.71 9.06 22.02
#